data_c13e62df824874edaff087c0501cbe87
#
_entry.id   c13e62df824874edaff087c0501cbe87
#
_cell.length_a   1.000
_cell.length_b   1.000
_cell.length_c   1.000
_cell.angle_alpha   90.00
_cell.angle_beta   90.00
_cell.angle_gamma   90.00
#
_symmetry.space_group_name_H-M   'P 1'
#
loop_
_entity.id
_entity.type
_entity.pdbx_description
1 polymer ?
#
loop_
_entity_poly.entity_id
_entity_poly.type
_entity_poly.pdbx_seq_one_letter_code
_entity_poly.pdbx_strand_id
1 'polypeptide(L)'
;MEIRKSRMEDIEKIMCLIHEAQESMRANGIPQWQDGYPNEEVISQDIKTGNSYVLVEDENVIGTAYIVAGHEPNYDYIEDGKWLNDHPYVVVHRIAISKDYKGKDSARQLMAFAESLAINSQLHDIRIDTHHQNLPMRKFLSKLGYHACGTIYLKNGDKRIAYQKSF
;
A
#
# COMPACT_ATOMS: atom_id res chain seq x y z
N MET A 1 -5.38 19.26 -1.31
CA MET A 1 -4.84 18.00 -0.73
C MET A 1 -3.33 18.08 -0.61
N GLU A 2 -2.78 17.64 0.50
CA GLU A 2 -1.35 17.62 0.80
C GLU A 2 -0.94 16.22 1.25
N ILE A 3 0.26 15.75 0.84
CA ILE A 3 0.83 14.51 1.36
C ILE A 3 2.06 14.87 2.19
N ARG A 4 2.09 14.39 3.41
CA ARG A 4 3.20 14.59 4.35
C ARG A 4 3.51 13.33 5.14
N LYS A 5 4.66 13.30 5.78
CA LYS A 5 4.97 12.22 6.75
C LYS A 5 3.95 12.22 7.88
N SER A 6 3.57 11.02 8.30
CA SER A 6 2.71 10.83 9.46
C SER A 6 3.44 11.21 10.75
N ARG A 7 2.68 11.68 11.73
CA ARG A 7 3.13 11.99 13.08
C ARG A 7 2.41 11.07 14.06
N MET A 8 2.94 10.91 15.27
CA MET A 8 2.28 10.08 16.28
C MET A 8 0.86 10.58 16.63
N GLU A 9 0.59 11.87 16.52
CA GLU A 9 -0.74 12.46 16.69
C GLU A 9 -1.75 12.05 15.62
N ASP A 10 -1.29 11.53 14.47
CA ASP A 10 -2.15 11.04 13.38
C ASP A 10 -2.64 9.60 13.61
N ILE A 11 -2.10 8.89 14.60
CA ILE A 11 -2.30 7.44 14.74
C ILE A 11 -3.76 7.04 14.87
N GLU A 12 -4.55 7.77 15.63
CA GLU A 12 -5.98 7.51 15.78
C GLU A 12 -6.73 7.62 14.45
N LYS A 13 -6.39 8.65 13.66
CA LYS A 13 -7.00 8.85 12.33
C LYS A 13 -6.59 7.77 11.36
N ILE A 14 -5.31 7.38 11.35
CA ILE A 14 -4.82 6.29 10.52
C ILE A 14 -5.52 4.98 10.90
N MET A 15 -5.66 4.68 12.18
CA MET A 15 -6.37 3.48 12.62
C MET A 15 -7.85 3.48 12.23
N CYS A 16 -8.51 4.63 12.24
CA CYS A 16 -9.88 4.76 11.70
C CYS A 16 -9.92 4.38 10.21
N LEU A 17 -8.98 4.86 9.40
CA LEU A 17 -8.89 4.50 7.97
C LEU A 17 -8.66 3.00 7.77
N ILE A 18 -7.78 2.41 8.57
CA ILE A 18 -7.50 0.97 8.54
C ILE A 18 -8.76 0.18 8.90
N HIS A 19 -9.48 0.54 9.94
CA HIS A 19 -10.73 -0.12 10.35
C HIS A 19 -11.81 -0.01 9.27
N GLU A 20 -11.98 1.17 8.65
CA GLU A 20 -12.89 1.33 7.51
C GLU A 20 -12.54 0.39 6.35
N ALA A 21 -11.25 0.25 6.05
CA ALA A 21 -10.77 -0.65 5.00
C ALA A 21 -11.03 -2.12 5.36
N GLN A 22 -10.77 -2.52 6.61
CA GLN A 22 -11.04 -3.88 7.10
C GLN A 22 -12.53 -4.22 7.03
N GLU A 23 -13.40 -3.31 7.43
CA GLU A 23 -14.86 -3.48 7.34
C GLU A 23 -15.33 -3.59 5.88
N SER A 24 -14.81 -2.74 5.00
CA SER A 24 -15.12 -2.79 3.57
C SER A 24 -14.70 -4.11 2.94
N MET A 25 -13.52 -4.63 3.27
CA MET A 25 -13.06 -5.94 2.80
C MET A 25 -13.97 -7.06 3.32
N ARG A 26 -14.31 -7.04 4.59
CA ARG A 26 -15.24 -8.03 5.20
C ARG A 26 -16.59 -8.03 4.50
N ALA A 27 -17.16 -6.85 4.28
CA ALA A 27 -18.46 -6.71 3.60
C ALA A 27 -18.44 -7.23 2.17
N ASN A 28 -17.29 -7.22 1.50
CA ASN A 28 -17.10 -7.71 0.14
C ASN A 28 -16.54 -9.14 0.08
N GLY A 29 -16.47 -9.85 1.21
CA GLY A 29 -15.96 -11.22 1.28
C GLY A 29 -14.47 -11.36 0.97
N ILE A 30 -13.70 -10.30 1.15
CA ILE A 30 -12.24 -10.28 0.93
C ILE A 30 -11.56 -10.64 2.24
N PRO A 31 -10.82 -11.77 2.34
CA PRO A 31 -10.21 -12.21 3.60
C PRO A 31 -8.90 -11.48 3.95
N GLN A 32 -8.52 -10.46 3.22
CA GLN A 32 -7.36 -9.62 3.49
C GLN A 32 -7.61 -8.75 4.73
N TRP A 33 -6.61 -8.64 5.63
CA TRP A 33 -6.66 -7.82 6.85
C TRP A 33 -7.78 -8.19 7.85
N GLN A 34 -8.14 -9.47 7.93
CA GLN A 34 -9.25 -9.93 8.77
C GLN A 34 -8.80 -10.67 10.04
N ASP A 35 -7.49 -10.68 10.34
CA ASP A 35 -6.87 -11.39 11.45
C ASP A 35 -6.21 -10.46 12.49
N GLY A 36 -6.66 -9.19 12.56
CA GLY A 36 -6.11 -8.19 13.47
C GLY A 36 -4.92 -7.41 12.95
N TYR A 37 -4.56 -7.60 11.69
CA TYR A 37 -3.51 -6.84 10.99
C TYR A 37 -4.13 -5.92 9.92
N PRO A 38 -3.61 -4.68 9.70
CA PRO A 38 -2.63 -3.96 10.51
C PRO A 38 -3.23 -3.51 11.85
N ASN A 39 -2.40 -3.43 12.88
CA ASN A 39 -2.77 -2.93 14.20
C ASN A 39 -2.01 -1.64 14.53
N GLU A 40 -2.33 -1.05 15.68
CA GLU A 40 -1.71 0.19 16.15
C GLU A 40 -0.19 0.09 16.32
N GLU A 41 0.31 -1.07 16.76
CA GLU A 41 1.75 -1.31 16.92
C GLU A 41 2.48 -1.23 15.58
N VAL A 42 1.95 -1.86 14.52
CA VAL A 42 2.49 -1.80 13.17
C VAL A 42 2.51 -0.35 12.65
N ILE A 43 1.40 0.37 12.79
CA ILE A 43 1.30 1.76 12.34
C ILE A 43 2.25 2.67 13.13
N SER A 44 2.34 2.48 14.44
CA SER A 44 3.29 3.22 15.28
C SER A 44 4.74 3.01 14.81
N GLN A 45 5.11 1.79 14.49
CA GLN A 45 6.44 1.47 13.96
C GLN A 45 6.69 2.12 12.59
N ASP A 46 5.70 2.10 11.71
CA ASP A 46 5.77 2.76 10.40
C ASP A 46 6.03 4.27 10.54
N ILE A 47 5.37 4.90 11.51
CA ILE A 47 5.56 6.34 11.82
C ILE A 47 6.96 6.58 12.37
N LYS A 48 7.40 5.80 13.35
CA LYS A 48 8.72 5.95 13.99
C LYS A 48 9.87 5.78 13.00
N THR A 49 9.73 4.90 12.03
CA THR A 49 10.74 4.69 10.98
C THR A 49 10.70 5.77 9.88
N GLY A 50 9.71 6.67 9.90
CA GLY A 50 9.59 7.77 8.95
C GLY A 50 9.09 7.36 7.57
N ASN A 51 8.47 6.19 7.44
CA ASN A 51 7.98 5.62 6.17
C ASN A 51 6.45 5.64 6.04
N SER A 52 5.75 6.14 7.05
CA SER A 52 4.31 6.35 7.00
C SER A 52 4.00 7.76 6.48
N TYR A 53 3.03 7.83 5.58
CA TYR A 53 2.55 9.07 4.97
C TYR A 53 1.05 9.18 5.11
N VAL A 54 0.56 10.41 5.22
CA VAL A 54 -0.86 10.74 5.22
C VAL A 54 -1.20 11.70 4.09
N LEU A 55 -2.37 11.49 3.51
CA LEU A 55 -3.02 12.44 2.61
C LEU A 55 -3.99 13.28 3.44
N VAL A 56 -3.85 14.61 3.37
CA VAL A 56 -4.61 15.55 4.18
C VAL A 56 -5.40 16.50 3.28
N GLU A 57 -6.65 16.72 3.61
CA GLU A 57 -7.51 17.73 2.99
C GLU A 57 -8.24 18.50 4.11
N ASP A 58 -8.16 19.84 4.07
CA ASP A 58 -8.78 20.72 5.06
C ASP A 58 -8.51 20.27 6.52
N GLU A 59 -7.20 20.02 6.81
CA GLU A 59 -6.71 19.54 8.09
C GLU A 59 -7.14 18.11 8.49
N ASN A 60 -7.96 17.44 7.67
CA ASN A 60 -8.41 16.08 7.92
C ASN A 60 -7.50 15.05 7.23
N VAL A 61 -7.08 14.02 7.96
CA VAL A 61 -6.40 12.86 7.41
C VAL A 61 -7.42 11.99 6.69
N ILE A 62 -7.31 11.91 5.37
CA ILE A 62 -8.25 11.21 4.49
C ILE A 62 -7.66 9.98 3.81
N GLY A 63 -6.35 9.78 3.93
CA GLY A 63 -5.66 8.61 3.38
C GLY A 63 -4.34 8.36 4.07
N THR A 64 -3.83 7.16 3.93
CA THR A 64 -2.54 6.75 4.47
C THR A 64 -1.87 5.73 3.57
N ALA A 65 -0.54 5.66 3.61
CA ALA A 65 0.26 4.62 2.99
C ALA A 65 1.61 4.49 3.69
N TYR A 66 2.15 3.27 3.71
CA TYR A 66 3.55 3.00 4.05
C TYR A 66 4.34 2.94 2.73
N ILE A 67 5.39 3.73 2.63
CA ILE A 67 6.20 3.84 1.40
C ILE A 67 7.67 3.83 1.80
N VAL A 68 8.41 2.84 1.31
CA VAL A 68 9.83 2.67 1.68
C VAL A 68 10.66 2.21 0.49
N ALA A 69 11.82 2.80 0.31
CA ALA A 69 12.85 2.26 -0.57
C ALA A 69 13.61 1.17 0.15
N GLY A 70 13.73 -0.02 -0.42
CA GLY A 70 14.48 -1.10 0.18
C GLY A 70 13.93 -2.49 -0.14
N HIS A 71 14.67 -3.47 0.34
CA HIS A 71 14.39 -4.88 0.12
C HIS A 71 13.22 -5.36 1.00
N GLU A 72 12.26 -6.03 0.37
CA GLU A 72 11.13 -6.70 1.04
C GLU A 72 11.35 -8.22 1.01
N PRO A 73 11.63 -8.88 2.15
CA PRO A 73 11.92 -10.31 2.16
C PRO A 73 10.84 -11.20 1.56
N ASN A 74 9.55 -10.82 1.69
CA ASN A 74 8.44 -11.57 1.10
C ASN A 74 8.46 -11.57 -0.45
N TYR A 75 9.24 -10.70 -1.07
CA TYR A 75 9.35 -10.57 -2.52
C TYR A 75 10.53 -11.35 -3.12
N ASP A 76 11.34 -12.02 -2.29
CA ASP A 76 12.49 -12.82 -2.76
C ASP A 76 12.07 -14.09 -3.48
N TYR A 77 10.96 -14.71 -3.05
CA TYR A 77 10.38 -15.88 -3.69
C TYR A 77 9.09 -15.49 -4.40
N ILE A 78 9.02 -15.75 -5.68
CA ILE A 78 7.84 -15.55 -6.52
C ILE A 78 7.62 -16.77 -7.39
N GLU A 79 6.37 -17.23 -7.50
CA GLU A 79 5.98 -18.34 -8.37
C GLU A 79 4.86 -17.94 -9.32
N ASP A 80 4.55 -18.79 -10.29
CA ASP A 80 3.56 -18.53 -11.35
C ASP A 80 3.86 -17.25 -12.17
N GLY A 81 5.14 -16.91 -12.25
CA GLY A 81 5.61 -15.73 -12.97
C GLY A 81 6.97 -15.27 -12.46
N LYS A 82 7.29 -14.01 -12.73
CA LYS A 82 8.54 -13.37 -12.33
C LYS A 82 8.38 -11.87 -12.25
N TRP A 83 9.22 -11.22 -11.44
CA TRP A 83 9.33 -9.76 -11.45
C TRP A 83 9.79 -9.25 -12.81
N LEU A 84 9.46 -7.99 -13.13
CA LEU A 84 9.83 -7.37 -14.42
C LEU A 84 11.35 -7.25 -14.59
N ASN A 85 12.07 -7.06 -13.48
CA ASN A 85 13.52 -6.87 -13.45
C ASN A 85 14.06 -7.14 -12.04
N ASP A 86 15.38 -7.04 -11.88
CA ASP A 86 16.10 -7.17 -10.60
C ASP A 86 16.57 -5.82 -10.04
N HIS A 87 15.99 -4.73 -10.49
CA HIS A 87 16.36 -3.39 -10.03
C HIS A 87 15.95 -3.16 -8.58
N PRO A 88 16.64 -2.27 -7.86
CA PRO A 88 16.16 -1.75 -6.60
C PRO A 88 14.77 -1.08 -6.79
N TYR A 89 13.93 -1.15 -5.78
CA TYR A 89 12.55 -0.73 -5.88
C TYR A 89 12.05 -0.02 -4.62
N VAL A 90 10.96 0.69 -4.77
CA VAL A 90 10.14 1.20 -3.67
C VAL A 90 9.00 0.22 -3.40
N VAL A 91 8.68 0.02 -2.14
CA VAL A 91 7.54 -0.81 -1.69
C VAL A 91 6.44 0.11 -1.18
N VAL A 92 5.20 -0.21 -1.55
CA VAL A 92 4.00 0.43 -0.99
C VAL A 92 3.20 -0.63 -0.25
N HIS A 93 2.92 -0.37 1.02
CA HIS A 93 2.07 -1.21 1.87
C HIS A 93 1.00 -0.39 2.58
N ARG A 94 -0.01 -1.05 3.08
CA ARG A 94 -1.02 -0.48 3.99
C ARG A 94 -1.64 0.80 3.48
N ILE A 95 -1.95 0.84 2.17
CA ILE A 95 -2.67 1.95 1.58
C ILE A 95 -4.16 1.86 1.95
N ALA A 96 -4.71 2.94 2.50
CA ALA A 96 -6.11 3.05 2.83
C ALA A 96 -6.61 4.48 2.61
N ILE A 97 -7.84 4.61 2.12
CA ILE A 97 -8.51 5.88 1.86
C ILE A 97 -9.86 5.87 2.58
N SER A 98 -10.20 7.00 3.21
CA SER A 98 -11.52 7.20 3.81
C SER A 98 -12.64 6.88 2.81
N LYS A 99 -13.67 6.21 3.29
CA LYS A 99 -14.84 5.84 2.47
C LYS A 99 -15.48 7.04 1.75
N ASP A 100 -15.44 8.23 2.36
CA ASP A 100 -16.01 9.45 1.81
C ASP A 100 -15.18 10.05 0.67
N TYR A 101 -13.96 9.56 0.50
CA TYR A 101 -13.00 10.00 -0.51
C TYR A 101 -12.64 8.92 -1.53
N LYS A 102 -13.28 7.77 -1.47
CA LYS A 102 -13.11 6.71 -2.49
C LYS A 102 -13.63 7.21 -3.85
N GLY A 103 -12.91 6.90 -4.91
CA GLY A 103 -13.24 7.33 -6.26
C GLY A 103 -12.90 8.79 -6.60
N LYS A 104 -12.31 9.55 -5.66
CA LYS A 104 -11.92 10.95 -5.83
C LYS A 104 -10.42 11.15 -6.08
N ASP A 105 -9.78 10.25 -6.79
CA ASP A 105 -8.34 10.28 -7.11
C ASP A 105 -7.37 10.20 -5.90
N SER A 106 -7.88 10.09 -4.68
CA SER A 106 -7.05 10.11 -3.45
C SER A 106 -6.01 8.99 -3.43
N ALA A 107 -6.39 7.77 -3.78
CA ALA A 107 -5.44 6.65 -3.87
C ALA A 107 -4.42 6.86 -5.01
N ARG A 108 -4.85 7.42 -6.14
CA ARG A 108 -3.96 7.76 -7.25
C ARG A 108 -2.90 8.78 -6.82
N GLN A 109 -3.27 9.78 -6.03
CA GLN A 109 -2.32 10.78 -5.53
C GLN A 109 -1.25 10.15 -4.62
N LEU A 110 -1.63 9.21 -3.74
CA LEU A 110 -0.66 8.47 -2.91
C LEU A 110 0.28 7.63 -3.75
N MET A 111 -0.22 6.95 -4.80
CA MET A 111 0.64 6.15 -5.69
C MET A 111 1.56 7.04 -6.52
N ALA A 112 1.07 8.17 -7.04
CA ALA A 112 1.89 9.14 -7.77
C ALA A 112 2.98 9.76 -6.86
N PHE A 113 2.65 9.99 -5.59
CA PHE A 113 3.64 10.43 -4.60
C PHE A 113 4.73 9.38 -4.38
N ALA A 114 4.36 8.09 -4.29
CA ALA A 114 5.33 7.00 -4.19
C ALA A 114 6.25 6.94 -5.42
N GLU A 115 5.72 7.15 -6.62
CA GLU A 115 6.51 7.24 -7.85
C GLU A 115 7.49 8.42 -7.79
N SER A 116 7.04 9.58 -7.31
CA SER A 116 7.91 10.75 -7.13
C SER A 116 9.02 10.50 -6.10
N LEU A 117 8.71 9.82 -4.99
CA LEU A 117 9.72 9.44 -4.00
C LEU A 117 10.75 8.47 -4.60
N ALA A 118 10.30 7.52 -5.41
CA ALA A 118 11.20 6.60 -6.10
C ALA A 118 12.17 7.37 -7.02
N ILE A 119 11.65 8.24 -7.88
CA ILE A 119 12.45 9.06 -8.80
C ILE A 119 13.47 9.92 -8.03
N ASN A 120 13.03 10.59 -6.96
CA ASN A 120 13.91 11.41 -6.12
C ASN A 120 15.02 10.59 -5.43
N SER A 121 14.79 9.29 -5.25
CA SER A 121 15.76 8.33 -4.72
C SER A 121 16.57 7.61 -5.82
N GLN A 122 16.44 8.05 -7.07
CA GLN A 122 17.07 7.44 -8.24
C GLN A 122 16.62 5.97 -8.47
N LEU A 123 15.39 5.66 -8.07
CA LEU A 123 14.72 4.38 -8.31
C LEU A 123 13.62 4.55 -9.35
N HIS A 124 13.38 3.52 -10.14
CA HIS A 124 12.42 3.56 -11.24
C HIS A 124 11.42 2.41 -11.19
N ASP A 125 11.33 1.72 -10.05
CA ASP A 125 10.48 0.55 -9.88
C ASP A 125 9.71 0.64 -8.56
N ILE A 126 8.42 0.28 -8.63
CA ILE A 126 7.57 0.10 -7.43
C ILE A 126 7.02 -1.32 -7.45
N ARG A 127 7.09 -1.98 -6.29
CA ARG A 127 6.47 -3.28 -6.03
C ARG A 127 5.40 -3.14 -4.96
N ILE A 128 4.29 -3.82 -5.17
CA ILE A 128 3.13 -3.87 -4.25
C ILE A 128 2.44 -5.21 -4.41
N ASP A 129 1.77 -5.66 -3.38
CA ASP A 129 0.97 -6.88 -3.42
C ASP A 129 -0.45 -6.65 -2.91
N THR A 130 -1.36 -7.53 -3.29
CA THR A 130 -2.74 -7.55 -2.79
C THR A 130 -3.32 -8.95 -2.84
N HIS A 131 -4.36 -9.21 -2.06
CA HIS A 131 -5.08 -10.49 -2.09
C HIS A 131 -5.75 -10.70 -3.46
N HIS A 132 -5.75 -11.93 -3.96
CA HIS A 132 -6.32 -12.24 -5.28
C HIS A 132 -7.82 -11.92 -5.39
N GLN A 133 -8.56 -11.96 -4.29
CA GLN A 133 -9.98 -11.60 -4.23
C GLN A 133 -10.22 -10.10 -4.05
N ASN A 134 -9.20 -9.30 -3.84
CA ASN A 134 -9.33 -7.85 -3.76
C ASN A 134 -9.42 -7.25 -5.17
N LEU A 135 -10.53 -7.50 -5.84
CA LEU A 135 -10.75 -7.05 -7.22
C LEU A 135 -10.68 -5.54 -7.38
N PRO A 136 -11.22 -4.71 -6.45
CA PRO A 136 -11.08 -3.26 -6.57
C PRO A 136 -9.61 -2.81 -6.61
N MET A 137 -8.78 -3.35 -5.74
CA MET A 137 -7.34 -3.00 -5.72
C MET A 137 -6.60 -3.51 -6.96
N ARG A 138 -6.92 -4.71 -7.43
CA ARG A 138 -6.34 -5.27 -8.66
C ARG A 138 -6.67 -4.41 -9.88
N LYS A 139 -7.93 -4.00 -10.02
CA LYS A 139 -8.36 -3.09 -11.10
C LYS A 139 -7.67 -1.74 -11.01
N PHE A 140 -7.56 -1.20 -9.81
CA PHE A 140 -6.90 0.07 -9.55
C PHE A 140 -5.43 0.02 -9.98
N LEU A 141 -4.67 -0.99 -9.55
CA LEU A 141 -3.27 -1.17 -9.92
C LEU A 141 -3.10 -1.33 -11.43
N SER A 142 -3.93 -2.13 -12.08
CA SER A 142 -3.90 -2.31 -13.54
C SER A 142 -4.12 -0.98 -14.28
N LYS A 143 -5.08 -0.16 -13.83
CA LYS A 143 -5.34 1.17 -14.42
C LYS A 143 -4.15 2.12 -14.27
N LEU A 144 -3.34 1.97 -13.23
CA LEU A 144 -2.13 2.76 -13.01
C LEU A 144 -0.91 2.23 -13.78
N GLY A 145 -1.05 1.15 -14.52
CA GLY A 145 0.03 0.56 -15.31
C GLY A 145 0.91 -0.43 -14.55
N TYR A 146 0.45 -0.92 -13.39
CA TYR A 146 1.11 -2.00 -12.69
C TYR A 146 0.82 -3.33 -13.35
N HIS A 147 1.85 -4.17 -13.49
CA HIS A 147 1.76 -5.50 -14.07
C HIS A 147 1.67 -6.57 -12.99
N ALA A 148 0.72 -7.49 -13.12
CA ALA A 148 0.69 -8.69 -12.28
C ALA A 148 1.85 -9.60 -12.66
N CYS A 149 2.76 -9.84 -11.71
CA CYS A 149 4.02 -10.54 -11.95
C CYS A 149 3.99 -12.02 -11.54
N GLY A 150 3.16 -12.37 -10.57
CA GLY A 150 3.09 -13.73 -10.05
C GLY A 150 2.53 -13.77 -8.64
N THR A 151 2.80 -14.86 -7.93
CA THR A 151 2.32 -15.11 -6.56
C THR A 151 3.47 -15.04 -5.58
N ILE A 152 3.27 -14.29 -4.50
CA ILE A 152 4.17 -14.27 -3.34
C ILE A 152 3.44 -14.80 -2.10
N TYR A 153 4.20 -15.12 -1.07
CA TYR A 153 3.68 -15.62 0.21
C TYR A 153 4.13 -14.71 1.36
N LEU A 154 3.20 -14.37 2.23
CA LEU A 154 3.51 -13.71 3.50
C LEU A 154 4.09 -14.73 4.49
N LYS A 155 4.68 -14.25 5.60
CA LYS A 155 5.28 -15.13 6.63
C LYS A 155 4.31 -16.17 7.20
N ASN A 156 3.02 -15.83 7.29
CA ASN A 156 1.96 -16.73 7.76
C ASN A 156 1.49 -17.75 6.70
N GLY A 157 2.06 -17.71 5.48
CA GLY A 157 1.69 -18.57 4.37
C GLY A 157 0.58 -18.04 3.47
N ASP A 158 0.01 -16.89 3.78
CA ASP A 158 -1.03 -16.27 2.95
C ASP A 158 -0.50 -15.86 1.59
N LYS A 159 -1.26 -16.18 0.55
CA LYS A 159 -0.93 -15.84 -0.84
C LYS A 159 -1.31 -14.40 -1.16
N ARG A 160 -0.46 -13.74 -1.94
CA ARG A 160 -0.74 -12.42 -2.52
C ARG A 160 -0.35 -12.41 -4.00
N ILE A 161 -1.03 -11.60 -4.78
CA ILE A 161 -0.60 -11.30 -6.15
C ILE A 161 0.39 -10.15 -6.09
N ALA A 162 1.55 -10.38 -6.69
CA ALA A 162 2.64 -9.41 -6.78
C ALA A 162 2.47 -8.54 -8.02
N TYR A 163 2.62 -7.23 -7.83
CA TYR A 163 2.53 -6.23 -8.90
C TYR A 163 3.81 -5.40 -8.94
N GLN A 164 4.23 -5.02 -10.15
CA GLN A 164 5.35 -4.11 -10.35
C GLN A 164 5.04 -3.11 -11.46
N LYS A 165 5.51 -1.89 -11.29
CA LYS A 165 5.58 -0.87 -12.33
C LYS A 165 7.01 -0.37 -12.44
N SER A 166 7.52 -0.31 -13.66
CA SER A 166 8.81 0.28 -14.03
C SER A 166 8.56 1.55 -14.85
N PHE A 167 9.25 2.64 -14.58
CA PHE A 167 9.00 3.94 -15.21
C PHE A 167 10.26 4.79 -15.39
#